data_c2804f6fa4b768af181f5bb64c6dd906
#
_entry.id   c2804f6fa4b768af181f5bb64c6dd906
#
_cell.length_a   1.000
_cell.length_b   1.000
_cell.length_c   1.000
_cell.angle_alpha   90.00
_cell.angle_beta   90.00
_cell.angle_gamma   90.00
#
_symmetry.space_group_name_H-M   'P 1'
#
loop_
_entity.id
_entity.type
_entity.pdbx_description
1 polymer ?
#
loop_
_entity_poly.entity_id
_entity_poly.type
_entity_poly.pdbx_seq_one_letter_code
_entity_poly.pdbx_strand_id
1 'polypeptide(L)'
;MADVKTLIDLIGNTPMVQVKNMDTGPCNLYLKMEGMNPGASIKDRVALNIIETAERDGLLKPGYTIIEASAGNTAMGLALIGKLKGYKSKVVILDKMNNNKILHLKALGAEVLTARSDVGPDHPEHYIAVAKKLADETPNSFFASQFTNMSNPLTHETSTAPEIYNQLDGKVDAVVCGVGSGGTISGIGKFFKEKSPHTEIVVADPKGSIIKDSVEGNDISQISGSGWLVEGIGEDFIPETLNLDYIDKGYEIDNEEAFRTIRDIAMHEGILGGSSCGTLVAAALKYCKEQTEKKNVVTFICDNGEKYLNTAYNDEWLKDKNIL
;
A
#
# COMPACT_ATOMS: atom_id res chain seq x y z
N MET A 1 20.39 26.84 15.91
CA MET A 1 20.92 25.49 15.62
C MET A 1 20.25 25.03 14.34
N ALA A 2 20.96 24.36 13.44
CA ALA A 2 20.31 23.76 12.27
C ALA A 2 19.22 22.79 12.75
N ASP A 3 18.09 22.75 12.04
CA ASP A 3 16.95 21.84 12.33
C ASP A 3 17.37 20.41 11.94
N VAL A 4 18.08 19.74 12.84
CA VAL A 4 18.53 18.36 12.62
C VAL A 4 17.39 17.43 12.96
N LYS A 5 16.88 16.72 11.95
CA LYS A 5 15.75 15.78 12.05
C LYS A 5 16.23 14.37 12.40
N THR A 6 15.37 13.61 13.07
CA THR A 6 15.51 12.16 13.20
C THR A 6 14.95 11.48 11.92
N LEU A 7 15.24 10.20 11.73
CA LEU A 7 14.70 9.46 10.59
C LEU A 7 13.17 9.40 10.61
N ILE A 8 12.55 9.35 11.79
CA ILE A 8 11.08 9.36 11.98
C ILE A 8 10.48 10.67 11.47
N ASP A 9 11.14 11.82 11.71
CA ASP A 9 10.66 13.13 11.27
C ASP A 9 10.66 13.32 9.74
N LEU A 10 11.26 12.38 9.00
CA LEU A 10 11.27 12.37 7.53
C LEU A 10 10.09 11.57 6.94
N ILE A 11 9.29 10.91 7.77
CA ILE A 11 8.11 10.17 7.31
C ILE A 11 7.00 11.17 6.94
N GLY A 12 6.41 10.99 5.76
CA GLY A 12 5.42 11.91 5.24
C GLY A 12 6.01 13.12 4.53
N ASN A 13 5.19 14.11 4.24
CA ASN A 13 5.53 15.27 3.42
C ASN A 13 6.27 14.90 2.13
N THR A 14 5.88 13.77 1.54
CA THR A 14 6.50 13.25 0.33
C THR A 14 6.23 14.19 -0.84
N PRO A 15 7.17 14.34 -1.79
CA PRO A 15 6.95 15.17 -2.96
C PRO A 15 5.86 14.58 -3.86
N MET A 16 5.34 15.44 -4.72
CA MET A 16 4.44 15.09 -5.81
C MET A 16 5.08 15.54 -7.12
N VAL A 17 5.10 14.69 -8.14
CA VAL A 17 5.64 15.00 -9.47
C VAL A 17 4.54 14.89 -10.51
N GLN A 18 4.57 15.75 -11.52
CA GLN A 18 3.64 15.69 -12.65
C GLN A 18 4.24 14.80 -13.75
N VAL A 19 3.45 13.86 -14.27
CA VAL A 19 3.79 13.08 -15.47
C VAL A 19 3.89 14.01 -16.66
N LYS A 20 4.99 13.92 -17.43
CA LYS A 20 5.29 14.84 -18.54
C LYS A 20 5.51 14.14 -19.88
N ASN A 21 6.01 12.92 -19.87
CA ASN A 21 6.48 12.23 -21.05
C ASN A 21 5.61 11.02 -21.44
N MET A 22 4.46 10.86 -20.78
CA MET A 22 3.46 9.86 -21.12
C MET A 22 2.14 10.54 -21.54
N ASP A 23 1.37 9.90 -22.39
CA ASP A 23 0.07 10.40 -22.84
C ASP A 23 -0.99 10.28 -21.71
N THR A 24 -1.32 11.41 -21.12
CA THR A 24 -2.33 11.56 -20.05
C THR A 24 -3.68 12.11 -20.58
N GLY A 25 -3.90 12.15 -21.91
CA GLY A 25 -5.07 12.82 -22.47
C GLY A 25 -5.17 14.28 -22.04
N PRO A 26 -6.36 14.78 -21.71
CA PRO A 26 -6.54 16.17 -21.30
C PRO A 26 -6.09 16.47 -19.85
N CYS A 27 -5.76 15.43 -19.05
CA CYS A 27 -5.52 15.58 -17.62
C CYS A 27 -4.08 16.00 -17.27
N ASN A 28 -3.94 16.62 -16.12
CA ASN A 28 -2.67 16.65 -15.40
C ASN A 28 -2.64 15.42 -14.47
N LEU A 29 -1.77 14.48 -14.74
CA LEU A 29 -1.55 13.33 -13.85
C LEU A 29 -0.37 13.60 -12.92
N TYR A 30 -0.60 13.41 -11.63
CA TYR A 30 0.39 13.60 -10.57
C TYR A 30 0.67 12.29 -9.84
N LEU A 31 1.94 12.06 -9.54
CA LEU A 31 2.42 10.90 -8.78
C LEU A 31 2.87 11.34 -7.39
N LYS A 32 2.21 10.86 -6.34
CA LYS A 32 2.62 11.06 -4.95
C LYS A 32 3.72 10.06 -4.61
N MET A 33 4.93 10.57 -4.33
CA MET A 33 6.16 9.77 -4.27
C MET A 33 6.35 9.12 -2.90
N GLU A 34 5.50 8.16 -2.54
CA GLU A 34 5.53 7.48 -1.25
C GLU A 34 6.74 6.54 -1.07
N GLY A 35 7.36 6.11 -2.17
CA GLY A 35 8.66 5.44 -2.15
C GLY A 35 9.80 6.27 -1.57
N MET A 36 9.62 7.58 -1.36
CA MET A 36 10.60 8.47 -0.75
C MET A 36 10.53 8.55 0.78
N ASN A 37 9.60 7.85 1.41
CA ASN A 37 9.66 7.65 2.87
C ASN A 37 10.94 6.88 3.26
N PRO A 38 11.46 7.01 4.49
CA PRO A 38 12.70 6.38 4.94
C PRO A 38 12.78 4.85 4.76
N GLY A 39 11.69 4.11 4.96
CA GLY A 39 11.58 2.68 4.70
C GLY A 39 11.16 2.37 3.26
N ALA A 40 11.20 3.38 2.38
CA ALA A 40 10.90 3.30 0.96
C ALA A 40 9.50 2.80 0.63
N SER A 41 8.48 3.20 1.44
CA SER A 41 7.08 2.92 1.10
C SER A 41 6.07 3.79 1.88
N ILE A 42 4.83 3.82 1.38
CA ILE A 42 3.66 4.44 2.02
C ILE A 42 3.36 3.84 3.41
N LYS A 43 3.82 2.62 3.68
CA LYS A 43 3.55 1.92 4.94
C LYS A 43 4.35 2.46 6.14
N ASP A 44 5.37 3.26 5.92
CA ASP A 44 6.06 3.95 7.00
C ASP A 44 5.11 4.86 7.77
N ARG A 45 4.20 5.54 7.05
CA ARG A 45 3.15 6.37 7.66
C ARG A 45 2.22 5.54 8.54
N VAL A 46 1.75 4.42 8.01
CA VAL A 46 0.84 3.49 8.70
C VAL A 46 1.50 2.93 9.96
N ALA A 47 2.74 2.46 9.82
CA ALA A 47 3.50 1.89 10.93
C ALA A 47 3.74 2.91 12.04
N LEU A 48 4.09 4.14 11.68
CA LEU A 48 4.28 5.22 12.67
C LEU A 48 2.99 5.50 13.44
N ASN A 49 1.89 5.71 12.75
CA ASN A 49 0.62 6.04 13.40
C ASN A 49 0.07 4.89 14.26
N ILE A 50 0.21 3.63 13.80
CA ILE A 50 -0.18 2.45 14.59
C ILE A 50 0.61 2.41 15.91
N ILE A 51 1.94 2.60 15.84
CA ILE A 51 2.81 2.58 17.02
C ILE A 51 2.47 3.74 17.97
N GLU A 52 2.37 4.97 17.45
CA GLU A 52 2.11 6.16 18.28
C GLU A 52 0.71 6.14 18.90
N THR A 53 -0.28 5.65 18.18
CA THR A 53 -1.62 5.44 18.72
C THR A 53 -1.60 4.40 19.84
N ALA A 54 -0.92 3.28 19.63
CA ALA A 54 -0.81 2.24 20.65
C ALA A 54 -0.05 2.70 21.90
N GLU A 55 0.99 3.54 21.73
CA GLU A 55 1.71 4.19 22.84
C GLU A 55 0.80 5.14 23.64
N ARG A 56 0.09 6.02 22.94
CA ARG A 56 -0.84 6.99 23.52
C ARG A 56 -1.95 6.30 24.30
N ASP A 57 -2.48 5.22 23.75
CA ASP A 57 -3.61 4.47 24.34
C ASP A 57 -3.14 3.46 25.41
N GLY A 58 -1.83 3.39 25.69
CA GLY A 58 -1.22 2.53 26.72
C GLY A 58 -1.19 1.03 26.36
N LEU A 59 -1.45 0.69 25.10
CA LEU A 59 -1.43 -0.68 24.58
C LEU A 59 0.00 -1.15 24.26
N LEU A 60 0.88 -0.23 23.89
CA LEU A 60 2.28 -0.48 23.60
C LEU A 60 3.16 0.31 24.60
N LYS A 61 4.02 -0.39 25.35
CA LYS A 61 4.86 0.18 26.40
C LYS A 61 6.33 -0.15 26.14
N PRO A 62 7.30 0.63 26.69
CA PRO A 62 8.72 0.33 26.55
C PRO A 62 9.06 -1.13 26.86
N GLY A 63 9.85 -1.76 25.99
CA GLY A 63 10.24 -3.17 26.11
C GLY A 63 9.26 -4.19 25.52
N TYR A 64 8.10 -3.75 25.03
CA TYR A 64 7.13 -4.62 24.36
C TYR A 64 7.64 -5.11 22.98
N THR A 65 7.00 -6.16 22.50
CA THR A 65 7.22 -6.73 21.17
C THR A 65 6.06 -6.39 20.24
N ILE A 66 6.32 -5.76 19.13
CA ILE A 66 5.34 -5.54 18.05
C ILE A 66 5.28 -6.81 17.21
N ILE A 67 4.06 -7.30 16.96
CA ILE A 67 3.82 -8.50 16.14
C ILE A 67 2.93 -8.13 14.95
N GLU A 68 3.27 -8.64 13.76
CA GLU A 68 2.49 -8.39 12.55
C GLU A 68 2.52 -9.62 11.62
N ALA A 69 1.40 -9.83 10.93
CA ALA A 69 1.24 -10.79 9.85
C ALA A 69 1.45 -10.08 8.50
N SER A 70 2.69 -9.93 8.07
CA SER A 70 3.00 -9.29 6.79
C SER A 70 4.42 -9.57 6.37
N ALA A 71 4.62 -9.88 5.12
CA ALA A 71 5.96 -10.01 4.54
C ALA A 71 6.36 -8.81 3.68
N GLY A 72 5.48 -7.82 3.59
CA GLY A 72 5.63 -6.66 2.73
C GLY A 72 6.07 -5.40 3.49
N ASN A 73 5.71 -4.29 2.90
CA ASN A 73 6.11 -2.96 3.36
C ASN A 73 5.62 -2.63 4.78
N THR A 74 4.47 -3.17 5.21
CA THR A 74 3.97 -2.96 6.58
C THR A 74 4.92 -3.54 7.63
N ALA A 75 5.37 -4.78 7.42
CA ALA A 75 6.35 -5.39 8.31
C ALA A 75 7.67 -4.62 8.35
N MET A 76 8.13 -4.13 7.19
CA MET A 76 9.35 -3.32 7.08
C MET A 76 9.20 -2.00 7.84
N GLY A 77 8.08 -1.29 7.67
CA GLY A 77 7.80 -0.04 8.40
C GLY A 77 7.71 -0.26 9.91
N LEU A 78 7.00 -1.30 10.36
CA LEU A 78 6.90 -1.63 11.79
C LEU A 78 8.25 -2.04 12.40
N ALA A 79 9.06 -2.82 11.66
CA ALA A 79 10.40 -3.19 12.12
C ALA A 79 11.34 -1.97 12.21
N LEU A 80 11.33 -1.09 11.20
CA LEU A 80 12.12 0.13 11.17
C LEU A 80 11.76 1.06 12.34
N ILE A 81 10.49 1.44 12.44
CA ILE A 81 10.03 2.41 13.44
C ILE A 81 10.06 1.80 14.84
N GLY A 82 9.66 0.54 14.98
CA GLY A 82 9.77 -0.19 16.24
C GLY A 82 11.21 -0.21 16.75
N LYS A 83 12.19 -0.46 15.87
CA LYS A 83 13.61 -0.42 16.23
C LYS A 83 14.06 0.95 16.70
N LEU A 84 13.66 2.02 15.97
CA LEU A 84 14.02 3.40 16.33
C LEU A 84 13.40 3.84 17.68
N LYS A 85 12.21 3.33 18.01
CA LYS A 85 11.52 3.60 19.28
C LYS A 85 11.87 2.62 20.41
N GLY A 86 12.78 1.65 20.17
CA GLY A 86 13.28 0.71 21.19
C GLY A 86 12.40 -0.53 21.40
N TYR A 87 11.50 -0.84 20.50
CA TYR A 87 10.69 -2.06 20.51
C TYR A 87 11.37 -3.23 19.79
N LYS A 88 10.99 -4.44 20.19
CA LYS A 88 11.28 -5.65 19.43
C LYS A 88 10.19 -5.85 18.38
N SER A 89 10.51 -6.55 17.29
CA SER A 89 9.54 -6.88 16.23
C SER A 89 9.59 -8.37 15.93
N LYS A 90 8.42 -9.01 15.84
CA LYS A 90 8.25 -10.37 15.34
C LYS A 90 7.27 -10.33 14.16
N VAL A 91 7.65 -10.94 13.07
CA VAL A 91 6.87 -10.89 11.82
C VAL A 91 6.57 -12.30 11.35
N VAL A 92 5.32 -12.59 11.10
CA VAL A 92 4.88 -13.87 10.51
C VAL A 92 4.68 -13.66 9.03
N ILE A 93 5.39 -14.46 8.22
CA ILE A 93 5.38 -14.40 6.77
C ILE A 93 4.98 -15.73 6.15
N LEU A 94 4.57 -15.72 4.89
CA LEU A 94 4.33 -16.95 4.14
C LEU A 94 5.66 -17.64 3.75
N ASP A 95 5.68 -18.97 3.73
CA ASP A 95 6.85 -19.80 3.40
C ASP A 95 7.36 -19.61 1.96
N LYS A 96 6.51 -19.11 1.03
CA LYS A 96 6.88 -18.78 -0.36
C LYS A 96 7.56 -17.40 -0.53
N MET A 97 7.78 -16.68 0.57
CA MET A 97 8.27 -15.31 0.49
C MET A 97 9.70 -15.22 -0.05
N ASN A 98 9.91 -14.19 -0.86
CA ASN A 98 11.23 -13.88 -1.43
C ASN A 98 12.28 -13.69 -0.31
N ASN A 99 13.43 -14.37 -0.45
CA ASN A 99 14.51 -14.33 0.53
C ASN A 99 15.05 -12.90 0.79
N ASN A 100 15.05 -12.02 -0.21
CA ASN A 100 15.50 -10.64 -0.03
C ASN A 100 14.63 -9.86 0.99
N LYS A 101 13.31 -10.12 1.03
CA LYS A 101 12.42 -9.51 2.03
C LYS A 101 12.71 -10.03 3.43
N ILE A 102 13.00 -11.33 3.56
CA ILE A 102 13.40 -11.94 4.82
C ILE A 102 14.71 -11.33 5.33
N LEU A 103 15.70 -11.18 4.46
CA LEU A 103 16.98 -10.58 4.79
C LEU A 103 16.83 -9.11 5.20
N HIS A 104 15.98 -8.35 4.52
CA HIS A 104 15.68 -6.96 4.88
C HIS A 104 15.08 -6.86 6.29
N LEU A 105 14.05 -7.65 6.61
CA LEU A 105 13.43 -7.69 7.93
C LEU A 105 14.45 -8.05 9.02
N LYS A 106 15.29 -9.07 8.77
CA LYS A 106 16.37 -9.46 9.70
C LYS A 106 17.42 -8.37 9.88
N ALA A 107 17.77 -7.64 8.81
CA ALA A 107 18.70 -6.50 8.89
C ALA A 107 18.16 -5.37 9.77
N LEU A 108 16.83 -5.16 9.79
CA LEU A 108 16.15 -4.24 10.70
C LEU A 108 16.01 -4.79 12.13
N GLY A 109 16.46 -6.03 12.38
CA GLY A 109 16.44 -6.66 13.70
C GLY A 109 15.11 -7.36 14.04
N ALA A 110 14.24 -7.60 13.07
CA ALA A 110 13.00 -8.34 13.27
C ALA A 110 13.27 -9.85 13.36
N GLU A 111 12.58 -10.52 14.28
CA GLU A 111 12.45 -11.99 14.30
C GLU A 111 11.40 -12.39 13.25
N VAL A 112 11.78 -13.25 12.32
CA VAL A 112 10.92 -13.67 11.22
C VAL A 112 10.52 -15.15 11.41
N LEU A 113 9.22 -15.39 11.47
CA LEU A 113 8.60 -16.71 11.53
C LEU A 113 7.87 -16.99 10.22
N THR A 114 7.84 -18.23 9.80
CA THR A 114 7.15 -18.66 8.57
C THR A 114 5.87 -19.41 8.90
N ALA A 115 4.82 -19.16 8.11
CA ALA A 115 3.55 -19.86 8.13
C ALA A 115 3.26 -20.47 6.74
N ARG A 116 2.35 -21.41 6.68
CA ARG A 116 1.95 -22.09 5.45
C ARG A 116 1.25 -21.15 4.48
N SER A 117 1.60 -21.27 3.20
CA SER A 117 0.98 -20.53 2.08
C SER A 117 -0.06 -21.34 1.30
N ASP A 118 -0.26 -22.61 1.65
CA ASP A 118 -1.16 -23.55 0.97
C ASP A 118 -2.47 -23.81 1.75
N VAL A 119 -2.78 -22.93 2.73
CA VAL A 119 -3.98 -22.99 3.56
C VAL A 119 -4.82 -21.74 3.42
N GLY A 120 -6.15 -21.89 3.50
CA GLY A 120 -7.10 -20.78 3.41
C GLY A 120 -7.19 -19.94 4.69
N PRO A 121 -7.91 -18.80 4.64
CA PRO A 121 -8.02 -17.82 5.74
C PRO A 121 -8.56 -18.40 7.06
N ASP A 122 -9.46 -19.38 6.98
CA ASP A 122 -10.09 -20.01 8.16
C ASP A 122 -9.21 -21.08 8.83
N HIS A 123 -8.06 -21.39 8.24
CA HIS A 123 -7.18 -22.43 8.77
C HIS A 123 -6.32 -21.90 9.93
N PRO A 124 -6.12 -22.65 11.04
CA PRO A 124 -5.35 -22.19 12.19
C PRO A 124 -3.86 -21.96 11.90
N GLU A 125 -3.31 -22.51 10.82
CA GLU A 125 -1.96 -22.28 10.35
C GLU A 125 -1.86 -21.16 9.27
N HIS A 126 -2.98 -20.48 8.99
CA HIS A 126 -2.95 -19.29 8.17
C HIS A 126 -2.11 -18.19 8.84
N TYR A 127 -1.30 -17.45 8.08
CA TYR A 127 -0.29 -16.53 8.63
C TYR A 127 -0.86 -15.46 9.59
N ILE A 128 -2.10 -15.00 9.36
CA ILE A 128 -2.79 -14.05 10.27
C ILE A 128 -3.15 -14.75 11.58
N ALA A 129 -3.70 -15.98 11.52
CA ALA A 129 -4.06 -16.74 12.71
C ALA A 129 -2.82 -17.09 13.54
N VAL A 130 -1.72 -17.46 12.89
CA VAL A 130 -0.42 -17.72 13.54
C VAL A 130 0.10 -16.46 14.23
N ALA A 131 0.05 -15.29 13.57
CA ALA A 131 0.51 -14.04 14.16
C ALA A 131 -0.35 -13.62 15.37
N LYS A 132 -1.66 -13.78 15.28
CA LYS A 132 -2.58 -13.52 16.41
C LYS A 132 -2.27 -14.43 17.58
N LYS A 133 -2.16 -15.74 17.35
CA LYS A 133 -1.76 -16.71 18.38
C LYS A 133 -0.42 -16.36 19.02
N LEU A 134 0.58 -16.00 18.18
CA LEU A 134 1.89 -15.57 18.66
C LEU A 134 1.79 -14.34 19.58
N ALA A 135 0.90 -13.40 19.27
CA ALA A 135 0.67 -12.23 20.09
C ALA A 135 0.01 -12.60 21.43
N ASP A 136 -0.99 -13.50 21.42
CA ASP A 136 -1.66 -13.98 22.62
C ASP A 136 -0.71 -14.74 23.56
N GLU A 137 0.27 -15.48 23.02
CA GLU A 137 1.24 -16.29 23.74
C GLU A 137 2.52 -15.51 24.12
N THR A 138 2.76 -14.33 23.54
CA THR A 138 3.97 -13.53 23.84
C THR A 138 3.66 -12.49 24.92
N PRO A 139 4.26 -12.60 26.13
CA PRO A 139 4.08 -11.57 27.15
C PRO A 139 4.58 -10.21 26.68
N ASN A 140 3.86 -9.15 27.05
CA ASN A 140 4.23 -7.79 26.68
C ASN A 140 4.35 -7.61 25.16
N SER A 141 3.34 -8.03 24.43
CA SER A 141 3.26 -7.86 22.98
C SER A 141 2.09 -6.95 22.59
N PHE A 142 2.18 -6.45 21.35
CA PHE A 142 1.14 -5.69 20.68
C PHE A 142 1.00 -6.21 19.24
N PHE A 143 -0.19 -6.66 18.89
CA PHE A 143 -0.52 -7.08 17.53
C PHE A 143 -0.97 -5.87 16.72
N ALA A 144 -0.19 -5.48 15.71
CA ALA A 144 -0.43 -4.26 14.94
C ALA A 144 -1.65 -4.38 14.01
N SER A 145 -1.87 -5.56 13.43
CA SER A 145 -3.09 -5.94 12.69
C SER A 145 -3.57 -4.93 11.64
N GLN A 146 -2.77 -4.71 10.59
CA GLN A 146 -3.03 -3.69 9.57
C GLN A 146 -4.41 -3.78 8.90
N PHE A 147 -5.03 -4.96 8.86
CA PHE A 147 -6.32 -5.19 8.19
C PHE A 147 -7.54 -4.83 9.05
N THR A 148 -7.35 -4.65 10.36
CA THR A 148 -8.44 -4.35 11.33
C THR A 148 -8.18 -3.10 12.15
N ASN A 149 -6.94 -2.60 12.18
CA ASN A 149 -6.54 -1.47 13.00
C ASN A 149 -6.92 -0.14 12.34
N MET A 150 -7.88 0.57 12.93
CA MET A 150 -8.40 1.83 12.42
C MET A 150 -7.40 3.00 12.43
N SER A 151 -6.26 2.85 13.11
CA SER A 151 -5.13 3.80 12.95
C SER A 151 -4.56 3.80 11.53
N ASN A 152 -4.76 2.72 10.76
CA ASN A 152 -4.34 2.64 9.37
C ASN A 152 -5.10 3.66 8.49
N PRO A 153 -6.44 3.62 8.31
CA PRO A 153 -7.13 4.64 7.55
C PRO A 153 -6.98 6.05 8.15
N LEU A 154 -6.97 6.19 9.47
CA LEU A 154 -6.77 7.47 10.14
C LEU A 154 -5.44 8.13 9.73
N THR A 155 -4.38 7.35 9.51
CA THR A 155 -3.10 7.85 8.99
C THR A 155 -3.28 8.66 7.70
N HIS A 156 -4.01 8.11 6.76
CA HIS A 156 -4.17 8.72 5.44
C HIS A 156 -5.17 9.89 5.46
N GLU A 157 -6.18 9.81 6.31
CA GLU A 157 -7.14 10.90 6.56
C GLU A 157 -6.42 12.13 7.13
N THR A 158 -5.50 11.93 8.07
CA THR A 158 -4.89 13.05 8.82
C THR A 158 -3.54 13.51 8.27
N SER A 159 -2.91 12.76 7.37
CA SER A 159 -1.62 13.13 6.78
C SER A 159 -1.62 13.11 5.25
N THR A 160 -1.77 11.96 4.62
CA THR A 160 -1.61 11.80 3.17
C THR A 160 -2.61 12.65 2.36
N ALA A 161 -3.88 12.61 2.72
CA ALA A 161 -4.93 13.37 2.02
C ALA A 161 -4.77 14.88 2.18
N PRO A 162 -4.52 15.44 3.40
CA PRO A 162 -4.18 16.85 3.57
C PRO A 162 -2.96 17.31 2.78
N GLU A 163 -1.89 16.47 2.71
CA GLU A 163 -0.73 16.79 1.89
C GLU A 163 -1.09 16.92 0.41
N ILE A 164 -1.83 15.96 -0.15
CA ILE A 164 -2.30 15.99 -1.55
C ILE A 164 -3.13 17.25 -1.80
N TYR A 165 -4.11 17.53 -0.93
CA TYR A 165 -4.99 18.68 -1.03
C TYR A 165 -4.19 19.98 -1.06
N ASN A 166 -3.23 20.16 -0.13
CA ASN A 166 -2.42 21.37 -0.03
C ASN A 166 -1.41 21.50 -1.19
N GLN A 167 -0.83 20.41 -1.67
CA GLN A 167 0.14 20.41 -2.78
C GLN A 167 -0.49 20.85 -4.12
N LEU A 168 -1.82 20.75 -4.25
CA LEU A 168 -2.56 21.17 -5.44
C LEU A 168 -3.52 22.35 -5.17
N ASP A 169 -3.32 23.08 -4.07
CA ASP A 169 -4.17 24.23 -3.68
C ASP A 169 -5.67 23.88 -3.66
N GLY A 170 -6.00 22.67 -3.23
CA GLY A 170 -7.36 22.14 -3.18
C GLY A 170 -7.97 21.75 -4.53
N LYS A 171 -7.21 21.83 -5.61
CA LYS A 171 -7.69 21.53 -6.97
C LYS A 171 -7.40 20.06 -7.33
N VAL A 172 -8.13 19.16 -6.72
CA VAL A 172 -8.02 17.71 -6.93
C VAL A 172 -9.36 17.19 -7.46
N ASP A 173 -9.37 16.69 -8.70
CA ASP A 173 -10.57 16.18 -9.34
C ASP A 173 -10.74 14.66 -9.13
N ALA A 174 -9.66 13.91 -9.04
CA ALA A 174 -9.70 12.49 -8.73
C ALA A 174 -8.44 12.01 -7.99
N VAL A 175 -8.60 10.99 -7.13
CA VAL A 175 -7.50 10.27 -6.50
C VAL A 175 -7.66 8.78 -6.79
N VAL A 176 -6.65 8.18 -7.43
CA VAL A 176 -6.62 6.76 -7.79
C VAL A 176 -5.77 5.99 -6.80
N CYS A 177 -6.36 5.04 -6.10
CA CYS A 177 -5.71 4.23 -5.07
C CYS A 177 -5.87 2.74 -5.35
N GLY A 178 -4.91 1.92 -4.90
CA GLY A 178 -5.07 0.47 -4.83
C GLY A 178 -5.52 0.03 -3.43
N VAL A 179 -6.06 -1.17 -3.34
CA VAL A 179 -6.49 -1.80 -2.09
C VAL A 179 -5.65 -3.03 -1.79
N GLY A 180 -4.84 -2.97 -0.72
CA GLY A 180 -4.37 -4.11 0.04
C GLY A 180 -5.14 -4.11 1.36
N SER A 181 -4.59 -3.50 2.42
CA SER A 181 -5.35 -3.37 3.68
C SER A 181 -6.55 -2.41 3.64
N GLY A 182 -6.76 -1.64 2.58
CA GLY A 182 -7.88 -0.71 2.45
C GLY A 182 -7.70 0.66 3.11
N GLY A 183 -6.73 0.79 4.03
CA GLY A 183 -6.58 2.02 4.82
C GLY A 183 -6.30 3.27 3.98
N THR A 184 -5.50 3.16 2.93
CA THR A 184 -5.14 4.31 2.08
C THR A 184 -6.37 4.91 1.41
N ILE A 185 -7.15 4.11 0.69
CA ILE A 185 -8.31 4.59 -0.04
C ILE A 185 -9.41 5.07 0.91
N SER A 186 -9.62 4.38 2.04
CA SER A 186 -10.63 4.74 3.04
C SER A 186 -10.31 6.06 3.72
N GLY A 187 -9.06 6.26 4.16
CA GLY A 187 -8.66 7.51 4.81
C GLY A 187 -8.67 8.70 3.86
N ILE A 188 -8.17 8.50 2.62
CA ILE A 188 -8.23 9.53 1.58
C ILE A 188 -9.67 9.83 1.21
N GLY A 189 -10.48 8.80 0.98
CA GLY A 189 -11.88 8.93 0.62
C GLY A 189 -12.67 9.71 1.67
N LYS A 190 -12.52 9.36 2.95
CA LYS A 190 -13.16 10.09 4.04
C LYS A 190 -12.82 11.58 4.02
N PHE A 191 -11.53 11.91 3.96
CA PHE A 191 -11.08 13.30 3.91
C PHE A 191 -11.68 14.07 2.73
N PHE A 192 -11.62 13.51 1.52
CA PHE A 192 -12.11 14.21 0.34
C PHE A 192 -13.63 14.31 0.30
N LYS A 193 -14.39 13.31 0.75
CA LYS A 193 -15.85 13.38 0.87
C LYS A 193 -16.29 14.50 1.81
N GLU A 194 -15.53 14.78 2.86
CA GLU A 194 -15.81 15.89 3.77
C GLU A 194 -15.28 17.24 3.26
N LYS A 195 -14.07 17.28 2.73
CA LYS A 195 -13.36 18.53 2.41
C LYS A 195 -13.59 19.02 0.98
N SER A 196 -13.75 18.11 0.02
CA SER A 196 -13.87 18.37 -1.42
C SER A 196 -14.75 17.30 -2.08
N PRO A 197 -16.08 17.32 -1.82
CA PRO A 197 -17.01 16.24 -2.20
C PRO A 197 -17.09 15.96 -3.70
N HIS A 198 -16.59 16.86 -4.55
CA HIS A 198 -16.50 16.67 -5.99
C HIS A 198 -15.32 15.83 -6.44
N THR A 199 -14.36 15.58 -5.54
CA THR A 199 -13.18 14.74 -5.84
C THR A 199 -13.60 13.29 -5.94
N GLU A 200 -13.39 12.68 -7.10
CA GLU A 200 -13.68 11.26 -7.34
C GLU A 200 -12.61 10.37 -6.69
N ILE A 201 -13.04 9.36 -5.94
CA ILE A 201 -12.15 8.34 -5.36
C ILE A 201 -12.28 7.07 -6.20
N VAL A 202 -11.17 6.70 -6.81
CA VAL A 202 -11.13 5.62 -7.80
C VAL A 202 -10.27 4.47 -7.31
N VAL A 203 -10.78 3.24 -7.37
CA VAL A 203 -9.98 2.06 -7.07
C VAL A 203 -9.31 1.51 -8.32
N ALA A 204 -8.02 1.27 -8.22
CA ALA A 204 -7.23 0.48 -9.18
C ALA A 204 -7.08 -0.93 -8.62
N ASP A 205 -7.70 -1.90 -9.27
CA ASP A 205 -7.78 -3.27 -8.77
C ASP A 205 -7.13 -4.25 -9.76
N PRO A 206 -6.26 -5.15 -9.31
CA PRO A 206 -5.71 -6.16 -10.20
C PRO A 206 -6.78 -7.19 -10.57
N LYS A 207 -6.76 -7.63 -11.82
CA LYS A 207 -7.67 -8.65 -12.33
C LYS A 207 -7.62 -9.92 -11.48
N GLY A 208 -8.79 -10.36 -11.04
CA GLY A 208 -8.96 -11.51 -10.16
C GLY A 208 -9.14 -11.17 -8.68
N SER A 209 -8.89 -9.91 -8.28
CA SER A 209 -9.29 -9.37 -6.96
C SER A 209 -10.79 -9.11 -6.93
N ILE A 210 -11.39 -9.13 -5.73
CA ILE A 210 -12.84 -8.92 -5.57
C ILE A 210 -13.22 -7.46 -5.32
N ILE A 211 -12.26 -6.57 -5.16
CA ILE A 211 -12.51 -5.23 -4.61
C ILE A 211 -13.33 -4.35 -5.57
N LYS A 212 -12.92 -4.29 -6.85
CA LYS A 212 -13.66 -3.49 -7.85
C LYS A 212 -15.12 -3.95 -7.96
N ASP A 213 -15.33 -5.27 -8.06
CA ASP A 213 -16.68 -5.82 -8.21
C ASP A 213 -17.51 -5.60 -6.94
N SER A 214 -16.89 -5.61 -5.76
CA SER A 214 -17.57 -5.24 -4.51
C SER A 214 -18.00 -3.76 -4.49
N VAL A 215 -17.18 -2.86 -5.02
CA VAL A 215 -17.53 -1.42 -5.17
C VAL A 215 -18.73 -1.24 -6.11
N GLU A 216 -18.79 -2.01 -7.19
CA GLU A 216 -19.86 -1.95 -8.18
C GLU A 216 -21.12 -2.70 -7.74
N GLY A 217 -21.10 -3.39 -6.60
CA GLY A 217 -22.21 -4.21 -6.10
C GLY A 217 -22.46 -5.48 -6.92
N ASN A 218 -21.46 -5.95 -7.64
CA ASN A 218 -21.52 -7.18 -8.43
C ASN A 218 -21.48 -8.43 -7.53
N ASP A 219 -21.93 -9.57 -8.06
CA ASP A 219 -21.79 -10.85 -7.39
C ASP A 219 -20.34 -11.34 -7.40
N ILE A 220 -19.68 -11.30 -6.25
CA ILE A 220 -18.30 -11.73 -6.08
C ILE A 220 -18.15 -13.24 -5.81
N SER A 221 -19.24 -13.99 -5.66
CA SER A 221 -19.20 -15.41 -5.29
C SER A 221 -18.52 -16.30 -6.32
N GLN A 222 -18.41 -15.84 -7.57
CA GLN A 222 -17.78 -16.55 -8.69
C GLN A 222 -16.34 -16.10 -8.95
N ILE A 223 -15.82 -15.10 -8.22
CA ILE A 223 -14.44 -14.62 -8.37
C ILE A 223 -13.52 -15.51 -7.56
N SER A 224 -12.47 -16.04 -8.21
CA SER A 224 -11.54 -16.97 -7.56
C SER A 224 -10.64 -16.31 -6.51
N GLY A 225 -10.55 -14.99 -6.49
CA GLY A 225 -9.65 -14.27 -5.60
C GLY A 225 -8.17 -14.56 -5.85
N SER A 226 -7.77 -14.72 -7.11
CA SER A 226 -6.41 -15.15 -7.46
C SER A 226 -6.01 -14.70 -8.87
N GLY A 227 -4.74 -14.91 -9.22
CA GLY A 227 -4.25 -14.73 -10.60
C GLY A 227 -3.45 -13.45 -10.83
N TRP A 228 -3.46 -12.50 -9.91
CA TRP A 228 -2.59 -11.33 -10.00
C TRP A 228 -1.17 -11.62 -9.49
N LEU A 229 -0.21 -10.94 -10.11
CA LEU A 229 1.21 -11.06 -9.81
C LEU A 229 1.81 -9.80 -9.19
N VAL A 230 1.05 -8.71 -9.18
CA VAL A 230 1.45 -7.48 -8.49
C VAL A 230 1.37 -7.67 -6.98
N GLU A 231 2.24 -7.00 -6.24
CA GLU A 231 2.32 -7.17 -4.80
C GLU A 231 1.76 -5.94 -4.05
N GLY A 232 1.10 -6.19 -2.91
CA GLY A 232 0.66 -5.15 -1.98
C GLY A 232 -0.72 -4.55 -2.25
N ILE A 233 -1.37 -4.99 -3.32
CA ILE A 233 -2.77 -4.70 -3.65
C ILE A 233 -3.43 -5.95 -4.25
N GLY A 234 -4.76 -5.96 -4.24
CA GLY A 234 -5.58 -7.10 -4.64
C GLY A 234 -5.89 -7.99 -3.44
N GLU A 235 -7.17 -8.28 -3.22
CA GLU A 235 -7.64 -9.08 -2.10
C GLU A 235 -8.75 -10.04 -2.54
N ASP A 236 -8.88 -11.14 -1.81
CA ASP A 236 -9.96 -12.12 -1.92
C ASP A 236 -10.98 -12.03 -0.77
N PHE A 237 -10.85 -11.00 0.05
CA PHE A 237 -11.76 -10.63 1.13
C PHE A 237 -11.87 -9.11 1.27
N ILE A 238 -12.86 -8.63 2.02
CA ILE A 238 -13.01 -7.20 2.33
C ILE A 238 -12.34 -6.91 3.68
N PRO A 239 -11.23 -6.15 3.71
CA PRO A 239 -10.59 -5.75 4.97
C PRO A 239 -11.52 -4.87 5.84
N GLU A 240 -11.46 -5.01 7.17
CA GLU A 240 -12.26 -4.17 8.08
C GLU A 240 -11.89 -2.68 7.99
N THR A 241 -10.67 -2.36 7.59
CA THR A 241 -10.19 -1.00 7.37
C THR A 241 -10.62 -0.39 6.02
N LEU A 242 -11.31 -1.18 5.17
CA LEU A 242 -11.86 -0.71 3.90
C LEU A 242 -13.30 -0.23 4.09
N ASN A 243 -13.58 0.99 3.66
CA ASN A 243 -14.94 1.51 3.54
C ASN A 243 -15.28 1.75 2.06
N LEU A 244 -16.16 0.90 1.52
CA LEU A 244 -16.59 0.95 0.12
C LEU A 244 -17.41 2.20 -0.21
N ASP A 245 -18.13 2.79 0.77
CA ASP A 245 -18.97 3.96 0.57
C ASP A 245 -18.20 5.23 0.16
N TYR A 246 -16.88 5.22 0.34
CA TYR A 246 -16.03 6.34 -0.07
C TYR A 246 -15.53 6.21 -1.51
N ILE A 247 -15.78 5.11 -2.20
CA ILE A 247 -15.23 4.80 -3.53
C ILE A 247 -16.30 5.03 -4.58
N ASP A 248 -15.99 5.83 -5.60
CA ASP A 248 -16.96 6.22 -6.63
C ASP A 248 -16.98 5.27 -7.83
N LYS A 249 -15.83 4.70 -8.20
CA LYS A 249 -15.69 3.74 -9.32
C LYS A 249 -14.39 2.95 -9.24
N GLY A 250 -14.27 1.91 -10.08
CA GLY A 250 -13.08 1.09 -10.15
C GLY A 250 -12.62 0.76 -11.57
N TYR A 251 -11.32 0.47 -11.72
CA TYR A 251 -10.73 -0.07 -12.93
C TYR A 251 -10.02 -1.39 -12.62
N GLU A 252 -10.38 -2.42 -13.37
CA GLU A 252 -9.63 -3.67 -13.39
C GLU A 252 -8.43 -3.53 -14.32
N ILE A 253 -7.25 -3.95 -13.83
CA ILE A 253 -5.98 -3.91 -14.57
C ILE A 253 -5.38 -5.32 -14.54
N ASP A 254 -5.08 -5.87 -15.70
CA ASP A 254 -4.42 -7.15 -15.79
C ASP A 254 -2.89 -7.06 -15.56
N ASN A 255 -2.25 -8.23 -15.42
CA ASN A 255 -0.82 -8.30 -15.14
C ASN A 255 0.02 -7.67 -16.28
N GLU A 256 -0.33 -7.93 -17.54
CA GLU A 256 0.42 -7.42 -18.68
C GLU A 256 0.42 -5.89 -18.68
N GLU A 257 -0.75 -5.28 -18.52
CA GLU A 257 -0.90 -3.83 -18.47
C GLU A 257 -0.17 -3.21 -17.27
N ALA A 258 -0.28 -3.85 -16.09
CA ALA A 258 0.40 -3.36 -14.88
C ALA A 258 1.93 -3.37 -15.04
N PHE A 259 2.50 -4.50 -15.48
CA PHE A 259 3.95 -4.62 -15.61
C PHE A 259 4.51 -3.80 -16.79
N ARG A 260 3.76 -3.65 -17.88
CA ARG A 260 4.13 -2.73 -18.96
C ARG A 260 4.16 -1.29 -18.47
N THR A 261 3.09 -0.85 -17.81
CA THR A 261 2.97 0.54 -17.34
C THR A 261 4.08 0.93 -16.36
N ILE A 262 4.46 0.05 -15.41
CA ILE A 262 5.55 0.41 -14.48
C ILE A 262 6.90 0.52 -15.18
N ARG A 263 7.14 -0.27 -16.23
CA ARG A 263 8.34 -0.16 -17.05
C ARG A 263 8.33 1.12 -17.91
N ASP A 264 7.16 1.48 -18.46
CA ASP A 264 7.00 2.73 -19.21
C ASP A 264 7.26 3.96 -18.33
N ILE A 265 6.80 3.95 -17.07
CA ILE A 265 7.12 5.01 -16.09
C ILE A 265 8.63 5.10 -15.87
N ALA A 266 9.31 3.97 -15.72
CA ALA A 266 10.76 3.96 -15.55
C ALA A 266 11.49 4.51 -16.78
N MET A 267 11.03 4.16 -17.98
CA MET A 267 11.65 4.59 -19.26
C MET A 267 11.35 6.04 -19.61
N HIS A 268 10.15 6.53 -19.36
CA HIS A 268 9.71 7.85 -19.82
C HIS A 268 9.81 8.92 -18.73
N GLU A 269 9.57 8.57 -17.47
CA GLU A 269 9.60 9.54 -16.37
C GLU A 269 10.82 9.35 -15.45
N GLY A 270 11.63 8.31 -15.65
CA GLY A 270 12.80 8.02 -14.81
C GLY A 270 12.43 7.56 -13.39
N ILE A 271 11.21 7.07 -13.17
CA ILE A 271 10.71 6.68 -11.85
C ILE A 271 10.64 5.16 -11.73
N LEU A 272 11.45 4.62 -10.84
CA LEU A 272 11.48 3.18 -10.54
C LEU A 272 10.51 2.89 -9.37
N GLY A 273 9.27 2.47 -9.68
CA GLY A 273 8.25 2.12 -8.70
C GLY A 273 8.08 0.61 -8.52
N GLY A 274 7.38 0.19 -7.49
CA GLY A 274 7.02 -1.22 -7.27
C GLY A 274 5.90 -1.70 -8.19
N SER A 275 5.64 -3.00 -8.18
CA SER A 275 4.68 -3.63 -9.12
C SER A 275 3.26 -3.07 -9.01
N SER A 276 2.78 -2.79 -7.81
CA SER A 276 1.46 -2.15 -7.61
C SER A 276 1.35 -0.77 -8.24
N CYS A 277 2.46 -0.02 -8.33
CA CYS A 277 2.44 1.31 -8.94
C CYS A 277 2.04 1.25 -10.42
N GLY A 278 2.38 0.16 -11.11
CA GLY A 278 1.94 -0.06 -12.50
C GLY A 278 0.43 -0.15 -12.62
N THR A 279 -0.23 -0.91 -11.75
CA THR A 279 -1.69 -1.01 -11.68
C THR A 279 -2.33 0.36 -11.41
N LEU A 280 -1.80 1.10 -10.44
CA LEU A 280 -2.33 2.41 -10.06
C LEU A 280 -2.22 3.42 -11.21
N VAL A 281 -1.06 3.48 -11.85
CA VAL A 281 -0.84 4.43 -12.96
C VAL A 281 -1.61 4.00 -14.21
N ALA A 282 -1.70 2.71 -14.51
CA ALA A 282 -2.54 2.23 -15.62
C ALA A 282 -4.01 2.63 -15.45
N ALA A 283 -4.57 2.44 -14.25
CA ALA A 283 -5.94 2.88 -13.93
C ALA A 283 -6.09 4.41 -14.03
N ALA A 284 -5.11 5.16 -13.52
CA ALA A 284 -5.11 6.63 -13.62
C ALA A 284 -5.04 7.11 -15.07
N LEU A 285 -4.25 6.46 -15.93
CA LEU A 285 -4.19 6.76 -17.36
C LEU A 285 -5.51 6.43 -18.08
N LYS A 286 -6.16 5.30 -17.74
CA LYS A 286 -7.51 4.97 -18.24
C LYS A 286 -8.50 6.06 -17.83
N TYR A 287 -8.54 6.40 -16.55
CA TYR A 287 -9.42 7.48 -16.07
C TYR A 287 -9.17 8.78 -16.83
N CYS A 288 -7.92 9.19 -17.01
CA CYS A 288 -7.54 10.41 -17.70
C CYS A 288 -7.99 10.44 -19.16
N LYS A 289 -7.87 9.32 -19.88
CA LYS A 289 -8.25 9.21 -21.30
C LYS A 289 -9.75 9.22 -21.53
N GLU A 290 -10.55 8.89 -20.53
CA GLU A 290 -12.01 8.99 -20.58
C GLU A 290 -12.52 10.43 -20.40
N GLN A 291 -11.67 11.35 -19.93
CA GLN A 291 -12.07 12.73 -19.69
C GLN A 291 -12.12 13.55 -20.98
N THR A 292 -13.05 14.49 -21.05
CA THR A 292 -13.16 15.46 -22.15
C THR A 292 -12.65 16.84 -21.76
N GLU A 293 -12.47 17.07 -20.46
CA GLU A 293 -12.00 18.32 -19.88
C GLU A 293 -10.73 18.11 -19.06
N LYS A 294 -10.01 19.20 -18.81
CA LYS A 294 -8.78 19.16 -18.01
C LYS A 294 -9.11 18.88 -16.55
N LYS A 295 -8.55 17.79 -16.01
CA LYS A 295 -8.64 17.39 -14.60
C LYS A 295 -7.28 17.22 -13.96
N ASN A 296 -7.18 17.47 -12.65
CA ASN A 296 -6.02 17.13 -11.84
C ASN A 296 -6.26 15.78 -11.17
N VAL A 297 -5.52 14.79 -11.60
CA VAL A 297 -5.63 13.40 -11.14
C VAL A 297 -4.39 13.02 -10.38
N VAL A 298 -4.55 12.43 -9.20
CA VAL A 298 -3.44 11.99 -8.35
C VAL A 298 -3.44 10.48 -8.23
N THR A 299 -2.27 9.88 -8.34
CA THR A 299 -2.04 8.48 -7.96
C THR A 299 -0.68 8.36 -7.24
N PHE A 300 -0.22 7.15 -6.95
CA PHE A 300 0.90 6.92 -6.03
C PHE A 300 2.02 6.11 -6.67
N ILE A 301 3.24 6.48 -6.32
CA ILE A 301 4.39 5.57 -6.33
C ILE A 301 4.53 5.05 -4.91
N CYS A 302 3.80 3.96 -4.61
CA CYS A 302 3.59 3.44 -3.27
C CYS A 302 4.87 2.97 -2.59
N ASP A 303 5.82 2.45 -3.36
CA ASP A 303 7.12 1.99 -2.89
C ASP A 303 8.18 2.02 -4.00
N ASN A 304 9.43 1.73 -3.62
CA ASN A 304 10.59 1.77 -4.50
C ASN A 304 10.72 0.46 -5.29
N GLY A 305 11.00 0.58 -6.59
CA GLY A 305 11.17 -0.53 -7.54
C GLY A 305 12.42 -1.38 -7.33
N GLU A 306 13.40 -0.93 -6.56
CA GLU A 306 14.59 -1.74 -6.23
C GLU A 306 14.25 -3.08 -5.58
N LYS A 307 13.09 -3.17 -4.91
CA LYS A 307 12.56 -4.40 -4.31
C LYS A 307 12.08 -5.41 -5.36
N TYR A 308 11.93 -5.00 -6.62
CA TYR A 308 11.27 -5.74 -7.71
C TYR A 308 12.17 -5.95 -8.93
N LEU A 309 13.48 -5.72 -8.82
CA LEU A 309 14.44 -5.90 -9.94
C LEU A 309 14.45 -7.33 -10.48
N ASN A 310 14.19 -8.33 -9.65
CA ASN A 310 14.15 -9.74 -10.05
C ASN A 310 12.76 -10.19 -10.56
N THR A 311 11.77 -9.30 -10.60
CA THR A 311 10.39 -9.59 -11.05
C THR A 311 9.94 -8.57 -12.09
N ALA A 312 9.39 -7.42 -11.68
CA ALA A 312 8.81 -6.41 -12.57
C ALA A 312 9.79 -5.87 -13.64
N TYR A 313 11.09 -5.88 -13.34
CA TYR A 313 12.15 -5.36 -14.23
C TYR A 313 13.05 -6.46 -14.81
N ASN A 314 12.67 -7.74 -14.65
CA ASN A 314 13.40 -8.90 -15.18
C ASN A 314 12.65 -9.52 -16.35
N ASP A 315 13.21 -9.41 -17.58
CA ASP A 315 12.60 -9.92 -18.79
C ASP A 315 12.41 -11.45 -18.78
N GLU A 316 13.33 -12.21 -18.18
CA GLU A 316 13.21 -13.66 -18.08
C GLU A 316 12.02 -14.05 -17.20
N TRP A 317 11.89 -13.39 -16.03
CA TRP A 317 10.76 -13.63 -15.15
C TRP A 317 9.42 -13.24 -15.80
N LEU A 318 9.36 -12.14 -16.54
CA LEU A 318 8.14 -11.72 -17.24
C LEU A 318 7.76 -12.69 -18.36
N LYS A 319 8.74 -13.22 -19.10
CA LYS A 319 8.51 -14.27 -20.11
C LYS A 319 8.00 -15.57 -19.48
N ASP A 320 8.58 -16.01 -18.37
CA ASP A 320 8.13 -17.20 -17.64
C ASP A 320 6.68 -17.05 -17.12
N LYS A 321 6.23 -15.82 -16.92
CA LYS A 321 4.86 -15.48 -16.52
C LYS A 321 3.93 -15.15 -17.67
N ASN A 322 4.40 -15.27 -18.93
CA ASN A 322 3.66 -14.92 -20.17
C ASN A 322 3.16 -13.46 -20.19
N ILE A 323 3.98 -12.53 -19.69
CA ILE A 323 3.70 -11.09 -19.67
C ILE A 323 4.44 -10.39 -20.82
N LEU A 324 5.61 -10.90 -21.23
CA LEU A 324 6.41 -10.45 -22.39
C LEU A 324 6.48 -11.51 -23.46
#